data_0b4f52ec938daac01bcbf6868dd72324
#
_entry.id   0b4f52ec938daac01bcbf6868dd72324
#
_cell.length_a   1.000
_cell.length_b   1.000
_cell.length_c   1.000
_cell.angle_alpha   90.00
_cell.angle_beta   90.00
_cell.angle_gamma   90.00
#
_symmetry.space_group_name_H-M   'P 1'
#
loop_
_entity.id
_entity.type
_entity.pdbx_description
1 polymer ?
#
loop_
_entity_poly.entity_id
_entity_poly.type
_entity_poly.pdbx_seq_one_letter_code
_entity_poly.pdbx_strand_id
1 'polypeptide(L)'
;TYILEMFPYPSGNIHMGHVRNYVIGDISARYHKLKGDEVIHPMGWDAFGLPAENAAIQFDTHPQDWTLKNIESMKSQLQKLDLDLDWDREVSTCSEDYYRHQQELFVDLYNAGLAYKKDALVNWDPVDQTVLANEQVIDGKGWRTGALVEKKVLSQWFFKITDYAEELLNDLDDLTLWPEKVKTMQRNWIGKSIGAEIIFSIAGSDNSLNIFTTRPDTIYGATFIALSVNHKIVDQLLSQDEIKKIKSDFDKIVDEKDKRGIPLKIKCKHPLLDKELPVYIANFVLDNYGEGAIFGCPAHDDRDYEFAQKYSIPVIKVIECDDKELPFSGDGIVINSPMLDGLSKNDAIVKIINYFEENKIGKRSTNYKIRDWGVSRQRYWGCPIPVIYYDDGSYRVLDKSELPVVLPYDCLLYTSDAADDTPCVDLGGRRII
;
A
#
# COMPACT_ATOMS: atom_id res chain seq x y z
N THR A 1 35.50 0.40 9.63
CA THR A 1 34.49 -0.52 9.05
C THR A 1 33.28 -0.63 9.99
N TYR A 2 32.06 -0.55 9.45
CA TYR A 2 30.81 -0.74 10.17
C TYR A 2 30.16 -2.04 9.71
N ILE A 3 29.87 -2.94 10.63
CA ILE A 3 29.28 -4.25 10.38
C ILE A 3 27.98 -4.32 11.14
N LEU A 4 26.89 -4.58 10.42
CA LEU A 4 25.54 -4.62 10.97
C LEU A 4 24.81 -5.84 10.44
N GLU A 5 24.32 -6.66 11.34
CA GLU A 5 23.32 -7.68 11.08
C GLU A 5 21.93 -7.17 11.47
N MET A 6 20.92 -7.86 10.98
CA MET A 6 19.55 -7.60 11.39
C MET A 6 19.39 -7.88 12.89
N PHE A 7 18.89 -6.90 13.64
CA PHE A 7 18.58 -7.07 15.06
C PHE A 7 17.54 -8.16 15.28
N PRO A 8 17.74 -9.04 16.27
CA PRO A 8 16.74 -10.08 16.56
C PRO A 8 15.52 -9.48 17.23
N TYR A 9 14.39 -10.11 16.96
CA TYR A 9 13.18 -9.87 17.75
C TYR A 9 13.22 -10.71 19.04
N PRO A 10 13.07 -10.10 20.23
CA PRO A 10 13.21 -10.81 21.51
C PRO A 10 11.96 -11.65 21.84
N SER A 11 11.80 -12.78 21.16
CA SER A 11 10.63 -13.67 21.28
C SER A 11 10.88 -14.96 22.08
N GLY A 12 12.04 -15.12 22.72
CA GLY A 12 12.37 -16.30 23.51
C GLY A 12 13.85 -16.69 23.41
N ASN A 13 14.14 -17.93 23.04
CA ASN A 13 15.51 -18.42 22.89
C ASN A 13 16.08 -18.17 21.49
N ILE A 14 17.40 -18.02 21.39
CA ILE A 14 18.06 -18.02 20.08
C ILE A 14 17.91 -19.39 19.40
N HIS A 15 17.99 -19.40 18.09
CA HIS A 15 17.96 -20.60 17.26
C HIS A 15 19.06 -20.55 16.20
N MET A 16 19.25 -21.63 15.44
CA MET A 16 20.32 -21.73 14.44
C MET A 16 20.30 -20.62 13.39
N GLY A 17 19.16 -20.03 13.10
CA GLY A 17 19.06 -18.86 12.21
C GLY A 17 19.78 -17.64 12.78
N HIS A 18 19.64 -17.36 14.08
CA HIS A 18 20.38 -16.31 14.79
C HIS A 18 21.88 -16.61 14.78
N VAL A 19 22.28 -17.84 15.12
CA VAL A 19 23.69 -18.27 15.10
C VAL A 19 24.31 -18.04 13.74
N ARG A 20 23.64 -18.48 12.66
CA ARG A 20 24.13 -18.28 11.29
C ARG A 20 24.31 -16.80 10.94
N ASN A 21 23.32 -15.95 11.28
CA ASN A 21 23.35 -14.53 10.97
C ASN A 21 24.55 -13.85 11.66
N TYR A 22 24.68 -14.02 12.98
CA TYR A 22 25.68 -13.29 13.76
C TYR A 22 27.08 -13.85 13.63
N VAL A 23 27.24 -15.15 13.36
CA VAL A 23 28.58 -15.73 13.09
C VAL A 23 29.16 -15.19 11.76
N ILE A 24 28.35 -14.95 10.76
CA ILE A 24 28.82 -14.36 9.49
C ILE A 24 29.36 -12.95 9.72
N GLY A 25 28.65 -12.11 10.46
CA GLY A 25 29.11 -10.78 10.83
C GLY A 25 30.34 -10.81 11.74
N ASP A 26 30.37 -11.71 12.73
CA ASP A 26 31.52 -11.90 13.62
C ASP A 26 32.79 -12.26 12.87
N ILE A 27 32.72 -13.17 11.91
CA ILE A 27 33.86 -13.53 11.05
C ILE A 27 34.35 -12.29 10.29
N SER A 28 33.47 -11.50 9.74
CA SER A 28 33.78 -10.26 9.03
C SER A 28 34.43 -9.24 9.97
N ALA A 29 33.87 -9.06 11.18
CA ALA A 29 34.38 -8.14 12.17
C ALA A 29 35.78 -8.49 12.60
N ARG A 30 36.05 -9.76 12.96
CA ARG A 30 37.36 -10.27 13.35
C ARG A 30 38.39 -10.16 12.21
N TYR A 31 37.96 -10.45 10.97
CA TYR A 31 38.84 -10.31 9.80
C TYR A 31 39.28 -8.86 9.61
N HIS A 32 38.38 -7.89 9.68
CA HIS A 32 38.73 -6.48 9.56
C HIS A 32 39.61 -5.98 10.72
N LYS A 33 39.33 -6.38 11.96
CA LYS A 33 40.16 -6.06 13.12
C LYS A 33 41.59 -6.61 12.95
N LEU A 34 41.73 -7.86 12.47
CA LEU A 34 43.04 -8.46 12.20
C LEU A 34 43.82 -7.75 11.09
N LYS A 35 43.15 -7.07 10.18
CA LYS A 35 43.77 -6.21 9.15
C LYS A 35 44.19 -4.84 9.69
N GLY A 36 43.84 -4.51 10.91
CA GLY A 36 44.12 -3.21 11.53
C GLY A 36 43.05 -2.15 11.29
N ASP A 37 41.88 -2.53 10.77
CA ASP A 37 40.76 -1.61 10.62
C ASP A 37 40.11 -1.32 11.98
N GLU A 38 39.64 -0.09 12.17
CA GLU A 38 38.71 0.21 13.26
C GLU A 38 37.30 -0.37 12.86
N VAL A 39 36.73 -1.17 13.75
CA VAL A 39 35.47 -1.88 13.49
C VAL A 39 34.45 -1.51 14.55
N ILE A 40 33.25 -1.10 14.09
CA ILE A 40 32.03 -0.98 14.88
C ILE A 40 31.12 -2.15 14.51
N HIS A 41 30.81 -3.01 15.49
CA HIS A 41 29.96 -4.19 15.34
C HIS A 41 28.87 -4.20 16.44
N PRO A 42 27.85 -3.32 16.36
CA PRO A 42 26.91 -3.14 17.43
C PRO A 42 25.87 -4.28 17.49
N MET A 43 25.24 -4.43 18.63
CA MET A 43 24.08 -5.28 18.83
C MET A 43 22.85 -4.45 19.22
N GLY A 44 21.67 -4.91 18.80
CA GLY A 44 20.41 -4.28 19.16
C GLY A 44 19.26 -5.26 19.17
N TRP A 45 18.10 -4.76 19.61
CA TRP A 45 16.87 -5.54 19.75
C TRP A 45 15.72 -4.83 19.02
N ASP A 46 15.12 -5.51 18.06
CA ASP A 46 13.86 -5.07 17.47
C ASP A 46 12.72 -5.47 18.42
N ALA A 47 12.40 -4.58 19.35
CA ALA A 47 11.76 -4.94 20.60
C ALA A 47 10.30 -4.46 20.73
N PHE A 48 9.79 -3.73 19.75
CA PHE A 48 8.37 -3.37 19.67
C PHE A 48 7.58 -4.36 18.80
N GLY A 49 6.27 -4.33 18.90
CA GLY A 49 5.36 -4.97 17.96
C GLY A 49 4.42 -6.02 18.56
N LEU A 50 3.52 -6.44 17.72
CA LEU A 50 2.41 -7.33 18.01
C LEU A 50 2.81 -8.70 18.62
N PRO A 51 3.92 -9.36 18.23
CA PRO A 51 4.27 -10.64 18.81
C PRO A 51 4.52 -10.60 20.32
N ALA A 52 5.18 -9.54 20.83
CA ALA A 52 5.39 -9.39 22.27
C ALA A 52 4.08 -9.13 23.01
N GLU A 53 3.21 -8.31 22.44
CA GLU A 53 1.92 -7.99 23.03
C GLU A 53 1.00 -9.22 23.08
N ASN A 54 0.94 -10.01 22.02
CA ASN A 54 0.16 -11.24 22.01
C ASN A 54 0.70 -12.32 22.97
N ALA A 55 2.03 -12.40 23.08
CA ALA A 55 2.64 -13.29 24.08
C ALA A 55 2.34 -12.81 25.50
N ALA A 56 2.37 -11.51 25.74
CA ALA A 56 2.02 -10.91 27.02
C ALA A 56 0.56 -11.23 27.41
N ILE A 57 -0.36 -11.13 26.45
CA ILE A 57 -1.76 -11.59 26.62
C ILE A 57 -1.83 -13.06 27.01
N GLN A 58 -1.15 -13.92 26.24
CA GLN A 58 -1.20 -15.37 26.44
C GLN A 58 -0.66 -15.79 27.80
N PHE A 59 0.34 -15.07 28.31
CA PHE A 59 1.03 -15.40 29.57
C PHE A 59 0.62 -14.50 30.76
N ASP A 60 -0.41 -13.67 30.60
CA ASP A 60 -0.89 -12.73 31.60
C ASP A 60 0.25 -11.89 32.23
N THR A 61 1.02 -11.25 31.39
CA THR A 61 2.18 -10.44 31.76
C THR A 61 2.20 -9.13 30.98
N HIS A 62 2.92 -8.12 31.48
CA HIS A 62 3.09 -6.87 30.74
C HIS A 62 4.04 -7.05 29.52
N PRO A 63 3.76 -6.50 28.34
CA PRO A 63 4.62 -6.67 27.16
C PRO A 63 6.04 -6.13 27.33
N GLN A 64 6.21 -5.08 28.11
CA GLN A 64 7.54 -4.56 28.46
C GLN A 64 8.33 -5.58 29.25
N ASP A 65 7.76 -6.17 30.32
CA ASP A 65 8.43 -7.14 31.18
C ASP A 65 8.77 -8.42 30.40
N TRP A 66 7.82 -8.88 29.57
CA TRP A 66 8.05 -9.99 28.65
C TRP A 66 9.23 -9.73 27.72
N THR A 67 9.28 -8.56 27.11
CA THR A 67 10.31 -8.17 26.14
C THR A 67 11.67 -8.07 26.81
N LEU A 68 11.76 -7.36 27.95
CA LEU A 68 13.03 -7.18 28.68
C LEU A 68 13.58 -8.51 29.19
N LYS A 69 12.74 -9.41 29.70
CA LYS A 69 13.13 -10.76 30.12
C LYS A 69 13.69 -11.58 28.96
N ASN A 70 13.08 -11.49 27.78
CA ASN A 70 13.57 -12.20 26.58
C ASN A 70 14.89 -11.62 26.09
N ILE A 71 15.07 -10.30 26.11
CA ILE A 71 16.33 -9.63 25.78
C ILE A 71 17.45 -10.18 26.68
N GLU A 72 17.25 -10.20 28.01
CA GLU A 72 18.23 -10.71 28.97
C GLU A 72 18.59 -12.19 28.69
N SER A 73 17.59 -13.01 28.44
CA SER A 73 17.79 -14.44 28.10
C SER A 73 18.58 -14.62 26.82
N MET A 74 18.18 -13.95 25.74
CA MET A 74 18.86 -14.06 24.44
C MET A 74 20.28 -13.49 24.49
N LYS A 75 20.48 -12.35 25.19
CA LYS A 75 21.80 -11.75 25.43
C LYS A 75 22.76 -12.75 26.11
N SER A 76 22.30 -13.37 27.19
CA SER A 76 23.09 -14.40 27.88
C SER A 76 23.43 -15.58 26.96
N GLN A 77 22.55 -15.98 26.05
CA GLN A 77 22.83 -17.05 25.10
C GLN A 77 23.81 -16.61 24.00
N LEU A 78 23.69 -15.38 23.48
CA LEU A 78 24.64 -14.84 22.49
C LEU A 78 26.02 -14.65 23.08
N GLN A 79 26.14 -14.21 24.33
CA GLN A 79 27.43 -14.08 25.01
C GLN A 79 28.15 -15.40 25.16
N LYS A 80 27.44 -16.54 25.33
CA LYS A 80 28.03 -17.87 25.36
C LYS A 80 28.61 -18.33 24.02
N LEU A 81 28.24 -17.69 22.91
CA LEU A 81 28.82 -17.96 21.60
C LEU A 81 30.17 -17.23 21.39
N ASP A 82 30.56 -16.38 22.33
CA ASP A 82 31.81 -15.60 22.28
C ASP A 82 31.97 -14.78 21.00
N LEU A 83 30.85 -14.20 20.54
CA LEU A 83 30.80 -13.30 19.38
C LEU A 83 31.42 -11.94 19.74
N ASP A 84 32.19 -11.38 18.81
CA ASP A 84 32.85 -10.08 18.96
C ASP A 84 31.87 -8.91 18.69
N LEU A 85 30.80 -8.86 19.49
CA LEU A 85 29.76 -7.82 19.47
C LEU A 85 30.13 -6.70 20.44
N ASP A 86 29.88 -5.47 20.03
CA ASP A 86 30.11 -4.26 20.84
C ASP A 86 28.90 -4.01 21.75
N TRP A 87 28.86 -4.70 22.89
CA TRP A 87 27.81 -4.61 23.89
C TRP A 87 27.71 -3.24 24.56
N ASP A 88 28.77 -2.41 24.51
CA ASP A 88 28.74 -1.04 25.02
C ASP A 88 27.90 -0.12 24.13
N ARG A 89 27.62 -0.55 22.89
CA ARG A 89 26.72 0.11 21.93
C ARG A 89 25.43 -0.64 21.71
N GLU A 90 25.03 -1.44 22.69
CA GLU A 90 23.71 -2.12 22.66
C GLU A 90 22.57 -1.12 22.64
N VAL A 91 21.59 -1.35 21.76
CA VAL A 91 20.38 -0.54 21.66
C VAL A 91 19.11 -1.40 21.71
N SER A 92 18.01 -0.83 22.17
CA SER A 92 16.72 -1.48 22.12
C SER A 92 15.66 -0.52 21.54
N THR A 93 14.96 -0.94 20.52
CA THR A 93 14.00 -0.07 19.84
C THR A 93 12.80 0.33 20.71
N CYS A 94 12.57 -0.40 21.82
CA CYS A 94 11.52 -0.06 22.82
C CYS A 94 12.01 0.81 23.97
N SER A 95 13.29 1.19 24.02
CA SER A 95 13.78 2.11 25.03
C SER A 95 13.42 3.56 24.69
N GLU A 96 13.14 4.36 25.74
CA GLU A 96 12.79 5.78 25.58
C GLU A 96 13.85 6.58 24.85
N ASP A 97 15.14 6.31 25.16
CA ASP A 97 16.26 6.96 24.52
C ASP A 97 16.35 6.66 23.03
N TYR A 98 15.90 5.46 22.60
CA TYR A 98 15.89 5.08 21.19
C TYR A 98 14.67 5.64 20.46
N TYR A 99 13.44 5.38 20.96
CA TYR A 99 12.25 5.78 20.20
C TYR A 99 11.98 7.28 20.25
N ARG A 100 12.58 8.02 21.15
CA ARG A 100 12.63 9.48 21.09
C ARG A 100 13.08 9.97 19.72
N HIS A 101 14.13 9.38 19.17
CA HIS A 101 14.64 9.74 17.85
C HIS A 101 13.66 9.40 16.72
N GLN A 102 12.88 8.31 16.86
CA GLN A 102 11.81 8.01 15.91
C GLN A 102 10.70 9.05 15.98
N GLN A 103 10.36 9.51 17.18
CA GLN A 103 9.40 10.59 17.37
C GLN A 103 9.91 11.92 16.82
N GLU A 104 11.17 12.25 17.04
CA GLU A 104 11.82 13.43 16.43
C GLU A 104 11.75 13.39 14.90
N LEU A 105 12.02 12.22 14.30
CA LEU A 105 11.90 12.02 12.85
C LEU A 105 10.45 12.22 12.37
N PHE A 106 9.46 11.72 13.10
CA PHE A 106 8.05 11.95 12.77
C PHE A 106 7.72 13.44 12.76
N VAL A 107 8.18 14.20 13.75
CA VAL A 107 7.99 15.65 13.82
C VAL A 107 8.66 16.36 12.63
N ASP A 108 9.86 15.95 12.25
CA ASP A 108 10.55 16.50 11.07
C ASP A 108 9.79 16.22 9.78
N LEU A 109 9.31 14.98 9.58
CA LEU A 109 8.51 14.61 8.42
C LEU A 109 7.17 15.37 8.38
N TYR A 110 6.53 15.58 9.53
CA TYR A 110 5.31 16.37 9.62
C TYR A 110 5.57 17.83 9.22
N ASN A 111 6.59 18.45 9.78
CA ASN A 111 6.96 19.83 9.47
C ASN A 111 7.37 20.01 8.00
N ALA A 112 7.96 19.00 7.39
CA ALA A 112 8.26 18.97 5.96
C ALA A 112 7.03 18.68 5.06
N GLY A 113 5.84 18.45 5.65
CA GLY A 113 4.62 18.13 4.91
C GLY A 113 4.60 16.70 4.36
N LEU A 114 5.51 15.84 4.82
CA LEU A 114 5.62 14.43 4.41
C LEU A 114 4.82 13.46 5.28
N ALA A 115 4.38 13.90 6.47
CA ALA A 115 3.45 13.15 7.31
C ALA A 115 2.09 13.86 7.33
N TYR A 116 1.01 13.12 7.17
CA TYR A 116 -0.35 13.66 7.17
C TYR A 116 -1.36 12.64 7.69
N LYS A 117 -2.50 13.13 8.13
CA LYS A 117 -3.61 12.31 8.64
C LYS A 117 -4.78 12.37 7.67
N LYS A 118 -5.39 11.21 7.40
CA LYS A 118 -6.64 11.12 6.63
C LYS A 118 -7.44 9.89 7.03
N ASP A 119 -8.73 9.93 6.73
CA ASP A 119 -9.58 8.74 6.77
C ASP A 119 -9.26 7.87 5.56
N ALA A 120 -9.02 6.59 5.82
CA ALA A 120 -8.66 5.62 4.79
C ALA A 120 -9.37 4.30 5.03
N LEU A 121 -9.74 3.65 3.93
CA LEU A 121 -10.21 2.28 3.96
C LEU A 121 -9.00 1.37 4.20
N VAL A 122 -8.97 0.70 5.34
CA VAL A 122 -7.87 -0.15 5.79
C VAL A 122 -8.27 -1.60 5.86
N ASN A 123 -7.26 -2.48 5.82
CA ASN A 123 -7.45 -3.90 6.08
C ASN A 123 -7.44 -4.12 7.59
N TRP A 124 -8.55 -4.51 8.15
CA TRP A 124 -8.72 -4.76 9.58
C TRP A 124 -8.74 -6.25 9.88
N ASP A 125 -7.88 -6.69 10.78
CA ASP A 125 -7.94 -8.05 11.31
C ASP A 125 -8.82 -8.06 12.57
N PRO A 126 -9.98 -8.75 12.55
CA PRO A 126 -10.90 -8.74 13.68
C PRO A 126 -10.41 -9.56 14.88
N VAL A 127 -9.44 -10.46 14.69
CA VAL A 127 -8.85 -11.29 15.76
C VAL A 127 -7.73 -10.54 16.46
N ASP A 128 -6.76 -10.04 15.68
CA ASP A 128 -5.65 -9.23 16.20
C ASP A 128 -6.08 -7.78 16.51
N GLN A 129 -7.30 -7.36 16.13
CA GLN A 129 -7.86 -6.02 16.33
C GLN A 129 -6.88 -4.90 15.90
N THR A 130 -6.32 -5.03 14.71
CA THR A 130 -5.34 -4.08 14.18
C THR A 130 -5.44 -3.94 12.67
N VAL A 131 -4.89 -2.85 12.16
CA VAL A 131 -4.72 -2.63 10.72
C VAL A 131 -3.58 -3.49 10.20
N LEU A 132 -3.82 -4.16 9.08
CA LEU A 132 -2.82 -4.90 8.32
C LEU A 132 -2.35 -4.10 7.11
N ALA A 133 -1.05 -4.11 6.86
CA ALA A 133 -0.50 -3.68 5.59
C ALA A 133 -0.97 -4.63 4.45
N ASN A 134 -0.95 -4.15 3.20
CA ASN A 134 -1.42 -4.96 2.07
C ASN A 134 -0.66 -6.29 1.93
N GLU A 135 0.64 -6.29 2.25
CA GLU A 135 1.52 -7.46 2.22
C GLU A 135 1.19 -8.50 3.29
N GLN A 136 0.45 -8.09 4.31
CA GLN A 136 0.00 -8.94 5.40
C GLN A 136 -1.37 -9.58 5.15
N VAL A 137 -1.95 -9.35 3.99
CA VAL A 137 -3.22 -9.96 3.56
C VAL A 137 -2.93 -10.97 2.45
N ILE A 138 -3.18 -12.24 2.71
CA ILE A 138 -2.99 -13.35 1.77
C ILE A 138 -4.34 -14.00 1.53
N ASP A 139 -4.79 -14.03 0.29
CA ASP A 139 -6.09 -14.59 -0.10
C ASP A 139 -7.27 -14.04 0.71
N GLY A 140 -7.26 -12.72 0.99
CA GLY A 140 -8.29 -12.05 1.79
C GLY A 140 -8.24 -12.33 3.28
N LYS A 141 -7.20 -12.99 3.78
CA LYS A 141 -7.01 -13.36 5.19
C LYS A 141 -5.77 -12.70 5.77
N GLY A 142 -5.82 -12.41 7.05
CA GLY A 142 -4.65 -12.01 7.81
C GLY A 142 -3.57 -13.10 7.79
N TRP A 143 -2.36 -12.74 7.40
CA TRP A 143 -1.23 -13.66 7.22
C TRP A 143 -0.90 -14.49 8.48
N ARG A 144 -1.24 -13.97 9.64
CA ARG A 144 -0.92 -14.53 10.94
C ARG A 144 -2.10 -15.23 11.60
N THR A 145 -3.28 -14.59 11.61
CA THR A 145 -4.48 -15.11 12.28
C THR A 145 -5.25 -16.07 11.40
N GLY A 146 -5.13 -15.96 10.07
CA GLY A 146 -5.97 -16.67 9.11
C GLY A 146 -7.42 -16.17 9.08
N ALA A 147 -7.76 -15.13 9.86
CA ALA A 147 -9.08 -14.53 9.87
C ALA A 147 -9.35 -13.79 8.56
N LEU A 148 -10.62 -13.77 8.13
CA LEU A 148 -11.04 -12.93 7.02
C LEU A 148 -10.85 -11.46 7.40
N VAL A 149 -10.18 -10.71 6.52
CA VAL A 149 -9.91 -9.30 6.71
C VAL A 149 -11.16 -8.48 6.41
N GLU A 150 -11.50 -7.58 7.30
CA GLU A 150 -12.59 -6.62 7.12
C GLU A 150 -12.05 -5.32 6.53
N LYS A 151 -12.88 -4.60 5.79
CA LYS A 151 -12.57 -3.24 5.33
C LYS A 151 -13.23 -2.24 6.27
N LYS A 152 -12.40 -1.46 6.99
CA LYS A 152 -12.87 -0.39 7.89
C LYS A 152 -12.33 0.96 7.44
N VAL A 153 -13.11 2.02 7.62
CA VAL A 153 -12.63 3.40 7.45
C VAL A 153 -12.11 3.86 8.81
N LEU A 154 -10.80 4.12 8.86
CA LEU A 154 -10.14 4.61 10.07
C LEU A 154 -9.30 5.83 9.75
N SER A 155 -9.23 6.76 10.69
CA SER A 155 -8.34 7.90 10.61
C SER A 155 -6.91 7.48 10.91
N GLN A 156 -6.01 7.63 9.93
CA GLN A 156 -4.66 7.08 9.95
C GLN A 156 -3.61 8.12 9.59
N TRP A 157 -2.42 8.00 10.17
CA TRP A 157 -1.23 8.74 9.75
C TRP A 157 -0.55 8.04 8.58
N PHE A 158 -0.10 8.84 7.61
CA PHE A 158 0.60 8.37 6.42
C PHE A 158 1.90 9.16 6.20
N PHE A 159 2.90 8.47 5.65
CA PHE A 159 4.07 9.13 5.05
C PHE A 159 3.91 9.16 3.53
N LYS A 160 4.18 10.34 2.92
CA LYS A 160 4.06 10.58 1.48
C LYS A 160 5.23 10.00 0.69
N ILE A 161 5.41 8.68 0.72
CA ILE A 161 6.46 8.01 -0.05
C ILE A 161 6.23 8.14 -1.56
N THR A 162 4.99 8.38 -1.99
CA THR A 162 4.64 8.55 -3.41
C THR A 162 5.28 9.80 -4.02
N ASP A 163 5.58 10.83 -3.24
CA ASP A 163 6.26 12.04 -3.70
C ASP A 163 7.70 11.73 -4.19
N TYR A 164 8.29 10.64 -3.72
CA TYR A 164 9.63 10.16 -4.09
C TYR A 164 9.62 9.02 -5.10
N ALA A 165 8.46 8.62 -5.63
CA ALA A 165 8.34 7.43 -6.48
C ALA A 165 9.25 7.46 -7.71
N GLU A 166 9.37 8.62 -8.38
CA GLU A 166 10.23 8.79 -9.54
C GLU A 166 11.72 8.76 -9.18
N GLU A 167 12.11 9.46 -8.10
CA GLU A 167 13.47 9.50 -7.59
C GLU A 167 13.91 8.10 -7.16
N LEU A 168 13.10 7.41 -6.35
CA LEU A 168 13.35 6.01 -5.95
C LEU A 168 13.54 5.07 -7.15
N LEU A 169 12.75 5.26 -8.21
CA LEU A 169 12.87 4.45 -9.41
C LEU A 169 14.18 4.69 -10.15
N ASN A 170 14.58 5.96 -10.30
CA ASN A 170 15.80 6.35 -10.99
C ASN A 170 17.05 5.92 -10.22
N ASP A 171 17.05 6.09 -8.89
CA ASP A 171 18.17 5.76 -8.01
C ASP A 171 18.46 4.25 -7.95
N LEU A 172 17.52 3.39 -8.37
CA LEU A 172 17.79 1.95 -8.51
C LEU A 172 18.93 1.66 -9.51
N ASP A 173 19.13 2.53 -10.48
CA ASP A 173 20.21 2.35 -11.48
C ASP A 173 21.60 2.62 -10.87
N ASP A 174 21.67 3.48 -9.86
CA ASP A 174 22.91 3.81 -9.13
C ASP A 174 23.29 2.74 -8.11
N LEU A 175 22.38 1.83 -7.75
CA LEU A 175 22.64 0.72 -6.85
C LEU A 175 23.41 -0.42 -7.55
N THR A 176 24.62 -0.15 -8.00
CA THR A 176 25.41 -1.07 -8.85
C THR A 176 25.80 -2.39 -8.16
N LEU A 177 25.88 -2.39 -6.83
CA LEU A 177 26.23 -3.58 -6.03
C LEU A 177 24.98 -4.41 -5.61
N TRP A 178 23.79 -3.95 -5.92
CA TRP A 178 22.58 -4.68 -5.60
C TRP A 178 22.28 -5.77 -6.63
N PRO A 179 21.78 -6.94 -6.20
CA PRO A 179 21.36 -7.99 -7.13
C PRO A 179 20.25 -7.50 -8.07
N GLU A 180 20.38 -7.78 -9.36
CA GLU A 180 19.37 -7.37 -10.36
C GLU A 180 17.96 -7.88 -10.04
N LYS A 181 17.84 -9.08 -9.46
CA LYS A 181 16.55 -9.60 -8.99
C LYS A 181 15.87 -8.65 -7.99
N VAL A 182 16.65 -8.09 -7.05
CA VAL A 182 16.10 -7.16 -6.04
C VAL A 182 15.70 -5.85 -6.70
N LYS A 183 16.52 -5.29 -7.58
CA LYS A 183 16.18 -4.06 -8.33
C LYS A 183 14.91 -4.25 -9.16
N THR A 184 14.77 -5.40 -9.83
CA THR A 184 13.54 -5.73 -10.59
C THR A 184 12.32 -5.81 -9.67
N MET A 185 12.43 -6.44 -8.50
CA MET A 185 11.34 -6.47 -7.51
C MET A 185 10.94 -5.06 -7.06
N GLN A 186 11.92 -4.18 -6.80
CA GLN A 186 11.66 -2.79 -6.42
C GLN A 186 10.99 -1.99 -7.56
N ARG A 187 11.47 -2.13 -8.81
CA ARG A 187 10.82 -1.51 -9.98
C ARG A 187 9.36 -1.93 -10.12
N ASN A 188 9.09 -3.22 -9.97
CA ASN A 188 7.74 -3.77 -10.04
C ASN A 188 6.84 -3.30 -8.88
N TRP A 189 7.43 -3.10 -7.70
CA TRP A 189 6.74 -2.60 -6.52
C TRP A 189 6.38 -1.11 -6.68
N ILE A 190 7.32 -0.28 -7.12
CA ILE A 190 7.07 1.13 -7.44
C ILE A 190 6.05 1.21 -8.58
N GLY A 191 6.21 0.40 -9.61
CA GLY A 191 5.22 0.12 -10.64
C GLY A 191 4.81 1.35 -11.44
N LYS A 192 5.77 2.07 -12.03
CA LYS A 192 5.50 3.21 -12.91
C LYS A 192 4.73 2.78 -14.14
N SER A 193 3.63 3.46 -14.42
CA SER A 193 2.80 3.29 -15.61
C SER A 193 2.62 4.64 -16.30
N ILE A 194 3.01 4.72 -17.56
CA ILE A 194 2.83 5.91 -18.40
C ILE A 194 1.63 5.65 -19.31
N GLY A 195 0.72 6.60 -19.37
CA GLY A 195 -0.50 6.49 -20.17
C GLY A 195 -1.15 7.84 -20.41
N ALA A 196 -2.45 7.82 -20.55
CA ALA A 196 -3.30 9.00 -20.69
C ALA A 196 -4.44 9.00 -19.68
N GLU A 197 -4.75 10.16 -19.17
CA GLU A 197 -6.02 10.45 -18.50
C GLU A 197 -6.95 11.06 -19.54
N ILE A 198 -8.12 10.45 -19.72
CA ILE A 198 -9.08 10.82 -20.79
C ILE A 198 -10.40 11.18 -20.12
N ILE A 199 -11.03 12.27 -20.60
CA ILE A 199 -12.28 12.78 -20.10
C ILE A 199 -13.45 12.21 -20.91
N PHE A 200 -14.35 11.47 -20.26
CA PHE A 200 -15.58 10.96 -20.83
C PHE A 200 -16.76 11.74 -20.27
N SER A 201 -17.43 12.56 -21.08
CA SER A 201 -18.61 13.32 -20.66
C SER A 201 -19.79 12.39 -20.47
N ILE A 202 -20.58 12.59 -19.39
CA ILE A 202 -21.81 11.85 -19.16
C ILE A 202 -22.93 12.45 -20.01
N ALA A 203 -23.61 11.61 -20.78
CA ALA A 203 -24.68 12.05 -21.66
C ALA A 203 -25.85 12.68 -20.86
N GLY A 204 -26.25 13.89 -21.25
CA GLY A 204 -27.34 14.61 -20.58
C GLY A 204 -26.96 15.24 -19.23
N SER A 205 -25.68 15.37 -18.92
CA SER A 205 -25.18 15.98 -17.69
C SER A 205 -23.93 16.80 -17.96
N ASP A 206 -23.63 17.76 -17.09
CA ASP A 206 -22.37 18.51 -17.10
C ASP A 206 -21.22 17.72 -16.41
N ASN A 207 -21.49 16.55 -15.85
CA ASN A 207 -20.51 15.71 -15.20
C ASN A 207 -19.68 14.92 -16.22
N SER A 208 -18.47 14.56 -15.82
CA SER A 208 -17.54 13.72 -16.58
C SER A 208 -16.85 12.69 -15.72
N LEU A 209 -16.31 11.67 -16.36
CA LEU A 209 -15.43 10.65 -15.77
C LEU A 209 -14.02 10.85 -16.30
N ASN A 210 -13.04 10.88 -15.40
CA ASN A 210 -11.63 10.82 -15.75
C ASN A 210 -11.19 9.36 -15.75
N ILE A 211 -10.66 8.89 -16.86
CA ILE A 211 -10.24 7.49 -17.01
C ILE A 211 -8.76 7.45 -17.38
N PHE A 212 -7.96 6.79 -16.54
CA PHE A 212 -6.57 6.51 -16.85
C PHE A 212 -6.46 5.19 -17.63
N THR A 213 -5.63 5.20 -18.68
CA THR A 213 -5.29 4.01 -19.44
C THR A 213 -3.82 4.01 -19.85
N THR A 214 -3.20 2.84 -19.85
CA THR A 214 -1.87 2.61 -20.45
C THR A 214 -1.95 2.30 -21.94
N ARG A 215 -3.17 2.09 -22.45
CA ARG A 215 -3.45 1.73 -23.85
C ARG A 215 -4.37 2.75 -24.53
N PRO A 216 -4.04 4.05 -24.56
CA PRO A 216 -4.85 5.06 -25.25
C PRO A 216 -4.95 4.81 -26.76
N ASP A 217 -4.02 4.04 -27.34
CA ASP A 217 -4.04 3.57 -28.73
C ASP A 217 -5.29 2.72 -29.07
N THR A 218 -5.90 2.08 -28.06
CA THR A 218 -7.07 1.23 -28.26
C THR A 218 -8.41 1.95 -28.05
N ILE A 219 -8.42 3.27 -27.89
CA ILE A 219 -9.62 4.06 -27.56
C ILE A 219 -10.78 3.83 -28.55
N TYR A 220 -10.49 3.68 -29.83
CA TYR A 220 -11.54 3.43 -30.85
C TYR A 220 -12.24 2.09 -30.67
N GLY A 221 -11.62 1.15 -29.96
CA GLY A 221 -12.19 -0.15 -29.57
C GLY A 221 -13.00 -0.12 -28.27
N ALA A 222 -13.14 1.05 -27.63
CA ALA A 222 -13.92 1.19 -26.41
C ALA A 222 -15.39 0.92 -26.65
N THR A 223 -15.99 0.00 -25.87
CA THR A 223 -17.38 -0.41 -26.04
C THR A 223 -18.23 -0.28 -24.77
N PHE A 224 -17.61 -0.09 -23.62
CA PHE A 224 -18.27 0.19 -22.35
C PHE A 224 -17.36 0.97 -21.40
N ILE A 225 -17.95 1.50 -20.35
CA ILE A 225 -17.26 2.07 -19.20
C ILE A 225 -17.57 1.19 -17.99
N ALA A 226 -16.58 0.92 -17.17
CA ALA A 226 -16.80 0.24 -15.90
C ALA A 226 -16.24 1.08 -14.73
N LEU A 227 -17.01 1.12 -13.65
CA LEU A 227 -16.72 1.84 -12.42
C LEU A 227 -16.54 0.86 -11.27
N SER A 228 -15.66 1.20 -10.34
CA SER A 228 -15.66 0.59 -9.02
C SER A 228 -16.94 0.92 -8.26
N VAL A 229 -17.35 0.03 -7.38
CA VAL A 229 -18.52 0.25 -6.50
C VAL A 229 -18.30 1.43 -5.52
N ASN A 230 -17.06 1.82 -5.28
CA ASN A 230 -16.66 2.94 -4.41
C ASN A 230 -16.44 4.26 -5.17
N HIS A 231 -16.71 4.29 -6.47
CA HIS A 231 -16.55 5.51 -7.25
C HIS A 231 -17.57 6.58 -6.84
N LYS A 232 -17.13 7.83 -6.65
CA LYS A 232 -17.96 8.97 -6.18
C LYS A 232 -19.27 9.18 -6.95
N ILE A 233 -19.32 8.83 -8.23
CA ILE A 233 -20.55 8.92 -9.05
C ILE A 233 -21.57 7.84 -8.67
N VAL A 234 -21.13 6.69 -8.20
CA VAL A 234 -22.01 5.62 -7.71
C VAL A 234 -22.77 6.09 -6.48
N ASP A 235 -22.10 6.80 -5.55
CA ASP A 235 -22.72 7.41 -4.37
C ASP A 235 -23.80 8.47 -4.72
N GLN A 236 -23.67 9.10 -5.88
CA GLN A 236 -24.67 10.08 -6.36
C GLN A 236 -25.87 9.43 -7.05
N LEU A 237 -25.73 8.23 -7.58
CA LEU A 237 -26.74 7.55 -8.40
C LEU A 237 -27.53 6.49 -7.64
N LEU A 238 -26.94 5.89 -6.60
CA LEU A 238 -27.51 4.79 -5.85
C LEU A 238 -27.60 5.13 -4.36
N SER A 239 -28.58 4.55 -3.69
CA SER A 239 -28.70 4.62 -2.23
C SER A 239 -27.60 3.78 -1.55
N GLN A 240 -27.27 4.13 -0.30
CA GLN A 240 -26.29 3.38 0.49
C GLN A 240 -26.67 1.90 0.69
N ASP A 241 -27.97 1.59 0.75
CA ASP A 241 -28.44 0.19 0.87
C ASP A 241 -28.21 -0.61 -0.42
N GLU A 242 -28.40 0.01 -1.60
CA GLU A 242 -28.08 -0.60 -2.88
C GLU A 242 -26.57 -0.84 -3.01
N ILE A 243 -25.75 0.14 -2.63
CA ILE A 243 -24.29 0.01 -2.65
C ILE A 243 -23.80 -1.12 -1.72
N LYS A 244 -24.34 -1.20 -0.49
CA LYS A 244 -24.04 -2.29 0.45
C LYS A 244 -24.41 -3.66 -0.11
N LYS A 245 -25.56 -3.75 -0.76
CA LYS A 245 -26.00 -4.99 -1.42
C LYS A 245 -25.05 -5.40 -2.53
N ILE A 246 -24.67 -4.46 -3.40
CA ILE A 246 -23.73 -4.71 -4.50
C ILE A 246 -22.38 -5.20 -3.96
N LYS A 247 -21.82 -4.55 -2.93
CA LYS A 247 -20.60 -4.96 -2.27
C LYS A 247 -20.71 -6.38 -1.74
N SER A 248 -21.75 -6.68 -0.98
CA SER A 248 -21.99 -8.03 -0.45
C SER A 248 -22.13 -9.09 -1.54
N ASP A 249 -22.72 -8.75 -2.69
CA ASP A 249 -22.85 -9.70 -3.79
C ASP A 249 -21.54 -9.90 -4.56
N PHE A 250 -20.68 -8.86 -4.64
CA PHE A 250 -19.34 -8.99 -5.20
C PHE A 250 -18.38 -9.74 -4.27
N ASP A 251 -18.45 -9.53 -2.96
CA ASP A 251 -17.64 -10.23 -1.96
C ASP A 251 -17.89 -11.75 -1.91
N LYS A 252 -19.06 -12.20 -2.37
CA LYS A 252 -19.39 -13.64 -2.48
C LYS A 252 -18.78 -14.32 -3.70
N ILE A 253 -18.14 -13.57 -4.59
CA ILE A 253 -17.54 -14.12 -5.80
C ILE A 253 -16.17 -14.71 -5.44
N VAL A 254 -16.06 -16.03 -5.47
CA VAL A 254 -14.84 -16.76 -5.14
C VAL A 254 -13.95 -16.96 -6.39
N ASP A 255 -14.56 -17.06 -7.56
CA ASP A 255 -13.83 -17.26 -8.82
C ASP A 255 -13.45 -15.90 -9.42
N GLU A 256 -12.16 -15.59 -9.45
CA GLU A 256 -11.62 -14.36 -10.06
C GLU A 256 -11.96 -14.22 -11.55
N LYS A 257 -12.29 -15.31 -12.23
CA LYS A 257 -12.75 -15.31 -13.63
C LYS A 257 -14.22 -14.88 -13.76
N ASP A 258 -15.01 -14.96 -12.69
CA ASP A 258 -16.40 -14.55 -12.74
C ASP A 258 -16.54 -13.02 -12.74
N LYS A 259 -16.36 -12.39 -13.90
CA LYS A 259 -16.53 -10.94 -14.07
C LYS A 259 -18.01 -10.59 -14.03
N ARG A 260 -18.42 -9.83 -13.00
CA ARG A 260 -19.81 -9.37 -12.81
C ARG A 260 -19.90 -7.86 -12.87
N GLY A 261 -21.01 -7.39 -13.42
CA GLY A 261 -21.34 -5.98 -13.50
C GLY A 261 -22.82 -5.71 -13.37
N ILE A 262 -23.13 -4.50 -12.92
CA ILE A 262 -24.48 -3.98 -12.78
C ILE A 262 -24.58 -2.76 -13.68
N PRO A 263 -25.50 -2.74 -14.68
CA PRO A 263 -25.65 -1.59 -15.57
C PRO A 263 -26.22 -0.39 -14.81
N LEU A 264 -25.63 0.77 -15.02
CA LEU A 264 -26.15 2.04 -14.55
C LEU A 264 -27.06 2.69 -15.61
N LYS A 265 -27.99 3.55 -15.16
CA LYS A 265 -28.91 4.28 -16.06
C LYS A 265 -28.26 5.50 -16.75
N ILE A 266 -26.94 5.58 -16.73
CA ILE A 266 -26.17 6.63 -17.40
C ILE A 266 -25.35 6.04 -18.55
N LYS A 267 -24.99 6.91 -19.49
CA LYS A 267 -24.07 6.59 -20.57
C LYS A 267 -23.01 7.67 -20.67
N CYS A 268 -21.83 7.33 -21.19
CA CYS A 268 -20.78 8.28 -21.49
C CYS A 268 -20.63 8.48 -23.00
N LYS A 269 -20.38 9.72 -23.42
CA LYS A 269 -20.04 10.02 -24.81
C LYS A 269 -18.61 9.55 -25.07
N HIS A 270 -18.41 8.86 -26.18
CA HIS A 270 -17.08 8.51 -26.65
C HIS A 270 -16.33 9.79 -27.07
N PRO A 271 -15.06 10.03 -26.62
CA PRO A 271 -14.40 11.31 -26.84
C PRO A 271 -14.08 11.61 -28.34
N LEU A 272 -14.04 10.58 -29.20
CA LEU A 272 -13.64 10.70 -30.59
C LEU A 272 -14.70 10.27 -31.61
N LEU A 273 -15.72 9.57 -31.16
CA LEU A 273 -16.78 9.02 -32.04
C LEU A 273 -18.16 9.53 -31.57
N ASP A 274 -19.06 9.73 -32.52
CA ASP A 274 -20.45 10.07 -32.22
C ASP A 274 -21.23 8.81 -31.76
N LYS A 275 -20.84 8.29 -30.60
CA LYS A 275 -21.52 7.17 -29.95
C LYS A 275 -21.52 7.31 -28.43
N GLU A 276 -22.48 6.66 -27.81
CA GLU A 276 -22.60 6.54 -26.36
C GLU A 276 -22.19 5.16 -25.88
N LEU A 277 -21.44 5.10 -24.80
CA LEU A 277 -20.98 3.88 -24.13
C LEU A 277 -21.82 3.61 -22.90
N PRO A 278 -22.33 2.39 -22.69
CA PRO A 278 -23.01 1.99 -21.46
C PRO A 278 -22.03 2.00 -20.30
N VAL A 279 -22.54 2.33 -19.09
CA VAL A 279 -21.75 2.38 -17.86
C VAL A 279 -22.18 1.26 -16.92
N TYR A 280 -21.24 0.54 -16.36
CA TYR A 280 -21.46 -0.55 -15.41
C TYR A 280 -20.70 -0.30 -14.11
N ILE A 281 -21.21 -0.80 -12.99
CA ILE A 281 -20.37 -1.09 -11.81
C ILE A 281 -19.84 -2.50 -11.99
N ALA A 282 -18.52 -2.72 -11.88
CA ALA A 282 -17.94 -4.03 -12.13
C ALA A 282 -16.94 -4.45 -11.03
N ASN A 283 -16.95 -5.76 -10.67
CA ASN A 283 -16.15 -6.31 -9.59
C ASN A 283 -14.64 -6.35 -9.85
N PHE A 284 -14.22 -6.16 -11.09
CA PHE A 284 -12.80 -6.20 -11.49
C PHE A 284 -12.15 -4.81 -11.63
N VAL A 285 -12.90 -3.73 -11.38
CA VAL A 285 -12.38 -2.37 -11.39
C VAL A 285 -11.81 -2.04 -10.01
N LEU A 286 -10.52 -1.73 -9.98
CA LEU A 286 -9.81 -1.40 -8.74
C LEU A 286 -10.06 0.05 -8.34
N ASP A 287 -10.44 0.29 -7.07
CA ASP A 287 -10.67 1.63 -6.51
C ASP A 287 -9.47 2.57 -6.65
N ASN A 288 -8.33 1.98 -6.68
CA ASN A 288 -7.05 2.62 -6.49
C ASN A 288 -6.27 2.84 -7.77
N TYR A 289 -6.86 2.57 -8.91
CA TYR A 289 -6.23 2.73 -10.22
C TYR A 289 -7.12 3.60 -11.11
N GLY A 290 -6.59 4.73 -11.59
CA GLY A 290 -7.31 5.62 -12.48
C GLY A 290 -8.63 6.16 -11.90
N GLU A 291 -8.67 6.59 -10.64
CA GLU A 291 -9.87 7.07 -9.95
C GLU A 291 -11.02 6.05 -9.86
N GLY A 292 -10.77 4.74 -10.07
CA GLY A 292 -11.79 3.71 -10.01
C GLY A 292 -12.72 3.67 -11.23
N ALA A 293 -12.25 4.11 -12.39
CA ALA A 293 -12.96 4.07 -13.66
C ALA A 293 -12.06 3.55 -14.79
N ILE A 294 -12.62 2.70 -15.66
CA ILE A 294 -11.94 2.21 -16.88
C ILE A 294 -12.88 2.32 -18.09
N PHE A 295 -12.32 2.42 -19.29
CA PHE A 295 -13.05 2.06 -20.51
C PHE A 295 -12.67 0.63 -20.91
N GLY A 296 -13.65 -0.15 -21.36
CA GLY A 296 -13.44 -1.51 -21.78
C GLY A 296 -13.16 -1.60 -23.28
N CYS A 297 -12.06 -2.29 -23.61
CA CYS A 297 -11.69 -2.64 -24.99
C CYS A 297 -11.60 -4.17 -25.13
N PRO A 298 -12.72 -4.88 -25.31
CA PRO A 298 -12.78 -6.33 -25.24
C PRO A 298 -11.89 -7.07 -26.22
N ALA A 299 -11.59 -6.49 -27.37
CA ALA A 299 -10.69 -7.13 -28.33
C ALA A 299 -9.23 -7.21 -27.86
N HIS A 300 -8.83 -6.40 -26.85
CA HIS A 300 -7.43 -6.20 -26.47
C HIS A 300 -7.16 -6.25 -24.96
N ASP A 301 -8.12 -6.75 -24.16
CA ASP A 301 -7.98 -7.04 -22.72
C ASP A 301 -8.80 -8.27 -22.34
N ASP A 302 -8.19 -9.24 -21.65
CA ASP A 302 -8.83 -10.52 -21.29
C ASP A 302 -10.04 -10.32 -20.37
N ARG A 303 -9.95 -9.41 -19.40
CA ARG A 303 -11.02 -9.14 -18.43
C ARG A 303 -12.21 -8.49 -19.13
N ASP A 304 -11.92 -7.55 -20.03
CA ASP A 304 -12.94 -6.85 -20.80
C ASP A 304 -13.64 -7.80 -21.79
N TYR A 305 -12.87 -8.76 -22.34
CA TYR A 305 -13.40 -9.77 -23.26
C TYR A 305 -14.36 -10.72 -22.54
N GLU A 306 -13.96 -11.29 -21.40
CA GLU A 306 -14.80 -12.15 -20.56
C GLU A 306 -16.09 -11.42 -20.17
N PHE A 307 -15.98 -10.16 -19.76
CA PHE A 307 -17.12 -9.31 -19.42
C PHE A 307 -18.03 -9.07 -20.63
N ALA A 308 -17.48 -8.70 -21.76
CA ALA A 308 -18.21 -8.43 -22.98
C ALA A 308 -18.98 -9.66 -23.48
N GLN A 309 -18.37 -10.84 -23.44
CA GLN A 309 -19.06 -12.10 -23.78
C GLN A 309 -20.28 -12.34 -22.87
N LYS A 310 -20.12 -12.14 -21.57
CA LYS A 310 -21.18 -12.35 -20.59
C LYS A 310 -22.37 -11.39 -20.75
N TYR A 311 -22.08 -10.14 -21.09
CA TYR A 311 -23.11 -9.09 -21.22
C TYR A 311 -23.50 -8.75 -22.65
N SER A 312 -23.04 -9.56 -23.62
CA SER A 312 -23.31 -9.38 -25.08
C SER A 312 -22.91 -7.98 -25.56
N ILE A 313 -21.79 -7.46 -25.06
CA ILE A 313 -21.22 -6.18 -25.47
C ILE A 313 -20.40 -6.38 -26.77
N PRO A 314 -20.45 -5.45 -27.73
CA PRO A 314 -19.67 -5.57 -28.96
C PRO A 314 -18.17 -5.67 -28.71
N VAL A 315 -17.48 -6.51 -29.50
CA VAL A 315 -16.02 -6.66 -29.52
C VAL A 315 -15.50 -6.00 -30.80
N ILE A 316 -14.75 -4.90 -30.66
CA ILE A 316 -14.24 -4.12 -31.79
C ILE A 316 -12.72 -4.25 -31.84
N LYS A 317 -12.21 -4.87 -32.89
CA LYS A 317 -10.78 -5.05 -33.12
C LYS A 317 -10.15 -3.75 -33.65
N VAL A 318 -9.12 -3.26 -32.97
CA VAL A 318 -8.37 -2.05 -33.33
C VAL A 318 -6.86 -2.25 -33.42
N ILE A 319 -6.39 -3.48 -33.18
CA ILE A 319 -5.02 -3.90 -33.44
C ILE A 319 -5.09 -5.10 -34.42
N GLU A 320 -4.22 -5.12 -35.38
CA GLU A 320 -4.16 -6.20 -36.37
C GLU A 320 -3.72 -7.51 -35.71
N CYS A 321 -4.58 -8.53 -35.79
CA CYS A 321 -4.35 -9.89 -35.28
C CYS A 321 -5.30 -10.87 -35.96
N ASP A 322 -5.08 -12.17 -35.84
CA ASP A 322 -6.06 -13.19 -36.25
C ASP A 322 -7.28 -13.13 -35.33
N ASP A 323 -8.48 -13.21 -35.87
CA ASP A 323 -9.74 -13.21 -35.10
C ASP A 323 -9.84 -14.39 -34.12
N LYS A 324 -9.11 -15.48 -34.37
CA LYS A 324 -9.01 -16.63 -33.48
C LYS A 324 -8.12 -16.38 -32.25
N GLU A 325 -7.37 -15.29 -32.25
CA GLU A 325 -6.47 -14.89 -31.17
C GLU A 325 -7.10 -13.88 -30.23
N LEU A 326 -8.37 -13.52 -30.43
CA LEU A 326 -9.06 -12.59 -29.53
C LEU A 326 -9.37 -13.23 -28.15
N PRO A 327 -9.12 -12.51 -27.04
CA PRO A 327 -8.55 -11.17 -26.97
C PRO A 327 -7.04 -11.14 -27.25
N PHE A 328 -6.57 -10.15 -28.00
CA PHE A 328 -5.17 -9.97 -28.36
C PHE A 328 -4.58 -8.75 -27.66
N SER A 329 -3.77 -8.96 -26.64
CA SER A 329 -3.12 -7.92 -25.83
C SER A 329 -1.71 -7.54 -26.32
N GLY A 330 -1.23 -8.18 -27.39
CA GLY A 330 0.11 -7.98 -27.97
C GLY A 330 0.29 -6.63 -28.67
N ASP A 331 1.50 -6.45 -29.18
CA ASP A 331 1.85 -5.31 -30.03
C ASP A 331 1.49 -5.63 -31.50
N GLY A 332 0.99 -4.62 -32.22
CA GLY A 332 0.58 -4.78 -33.62
C GLY A 332 0.36 -3.42 -34.27
N ILE A 333 -0.07 -3.46 -35.51
CA ILE A 333 -0.45 -2.26 -36.27
C ILE A 333 -1.88 -1.88 -35.91
N VAL A 334 -2.11 -0.59 -35.66
CA VAL A 334 -3.43 -0.07 -35.36
C VAL A 334 -4.29 -0.04 -36.61
N ILE A 335 -5.52 -0.53 -36.48
CA ILE A 335 -6.54 -0.61 -37.56
C ILE A 335 -7.89 -0.10 -37.02
N ASN A 336 -8.83 0.18 -37.90
CA ASN A 336 -10.19 0.63 -37.51
C ASN A 336 -10.21 1.85 -36.60
N SER A 337 -9.19 2.69 -36.69
CA SER A 337 -8.94 3.83 -35.79
C SER A 337 -8.55 5.05 -36.63
N PRO A 338 -9.48 5.78 -37.24
CA PRO A 338 -9.27 6.68 -38.38
C PRO A 338 -8.02 7.57 -38.35
N MET A 339 -7.68 8.12 -37.19
CA MET A 339 -6.47 8.94 -37.08
C MET A 339 -5.20 8.15 -36.74
N LEU A 340 -5.31 6.87 -36.38
CA LEU A 340 -4.23 6.01 -35.90
C LEU A 340 -3.92 4.84 -36.84
N ASP A 341 -4.74 4.61 -37.86
CA ASP A 341 -4.59 3.49 -38.76
C ASP A 341 -3.19 3.45 -39.38
N GLY A 342 -2.61 2.25 -39.43
CA GLY A 342 -1.28 1.98 -39.98
C GLY A 342 -0.11 2.35 -39.04
N LEU A 343 -0.35 2.89 -37.86
CA LEU A 343 0.70 3.22 -36.93
C LEU A 343 1.09 2.03 -36.04
N SER A 344 2.34 2.01 -35.59
CA SER A 344 2.77 1.14 -34.50
C SER A 344 2.08 1.56 -33.20
N LYS A 345 2.01 0.65 -32.21
CA LYS A 345 1.47 0.95 -30.87
C LYS A 345 2.09 2.22 -30.26
N ASN A 346 3.42 2.33 -30.28
CA ASN A 346 4.12 3.47 -29.66
C ASN A 346 3.81 4.79 -30.38
N ASP A 347 3.82 4.80 -31.71
CA ASP A 347 3.50 6.00 -32.49
C ASP A 347 2.03 6.40 -32.31
N ALA A 348 1.13 5.44 -32.22
CA ALA A 348 -0.28 5.66 -31.96
C ALA A 348 -0.52 6.26 -30.55
N ILE A 349 0.16 5.74 -29.52
CA ILE A 349 0.10 6.29 -28.16
C ILE A 349 0.55 7.76 -28.14
N VAL A 350 1.68 8.07 -28.75
CA VAL A 350 2.19 9.44 -28.81
C VAL A 350 1.21 10.37 -29.54
N LYS A 351 0.73 9.93 -30.70
CA LYS A 351 -0.17 10.73 -31.54
C LYS A 351 -1.50 11.01 -30.85
N ILE A 352 -2.10 9.98 -30.21
CA ILE A 352 -3.40 10.15 -29.58
C ILE A 352 -3.33 10.99 -28.31
N ILE A 353 -2.26 10.88 -27.52
CA ILE A 353 -2.04 11.72 -26.33
C ILE A 353 -1.91 13.18 -26.75
N ASN A 354 -1.10 13.49 -27.75
CA ASN A 354 -0.96 14.85 -28.24
C ASN A 354 -2.32 15.42 -28.71
N TYR A 355 -3.10 14.61 -29.42
CA TYR A 355 -4.46 15.01 -29.80
C TYR A 355 -5.37 15.31 -28.60
N PHE A 356 -5.32 14.49 -27.55
CA PHE A 356 -6.09 14.71 -26.34
C PHE A 356 -5.70 16.02 -25.63
N GLU A 357 -4.41 16.32 -25.57
CA GLU A 357 -3.90 17.57 -24.96
C GLU A 357 -4.30 18.81 -25.78
N GLU A 358 -4.14 18.78 -27.09
CA GLU A 358 -4.53 19.87 -27.98
C GLU A 358 -6.03 20.19 -27.92
N ASN A 359 -6.87 19.16 -27.82
CA ASN A 359 -8.32 19.30 -27.76
C ASN A 359 -8.89 19.40 -26.34
N LYS A 360 -8.02 19.39 -25.30
CA LYS A 360 -8.42 19.47 -23.87
C LYS A 360 -9.40 18.38 -23.43
N ILE A 361 -9.32 17.20 -24.05
CA ILE A 361 -10.13 16.01 -23.69
C ILE A 361 -9.32 14.96 -22.95
N GLY A 362 -8.07 15.24 -22.64
CA GLY A 362 -7.19 14.37 -21.86
C GLY A 362 -5.79 14.95 -21.80
N LYS A 363 -4.92 14.23 -21.11
CA LYS A 363 -3.49 14.59 -20.94
C LYS A 363 -2.63 13.35 -20.75
N ARG A 364 -1.33 13.48 -20.98
CA ARG A 364 -0.36 12.48 -20.53
C ARG A 364 -0.41 12.37 -19.02
N SER A 365 -0.38 11.16 -18.52
CA SER A 365 -0.41 10.89 -17.08
C SER A 365 0.56 9.77 -16.72
N THR A 366 1.18 9.90 -15.56
CA THR A 366 2.05 8.87 -14.99
C THR A 366 1.45 8.44 -13.66
N ASN A 367 1.22 7.16 -13.50
CA ASN A 367 0.73 6.56 -12.27
C ASN A 367 1.75 5.60 -11.69
N TYR A 368 1.73 5.43 -10.38
CA TYR A 368 2.56 4.49 -9.64
C TYR A 368 1.68 3.51 -8.86
N LYS A 369 2.15 2.27 -8.73
CA LYS A 369 1.49 1.28 -7.87
C LYS A 369 1.78 1.53 -6.39
N ILE A 370 2.98 2.04 -6.09
CA ILE A 370 3.38 2.40 -4.72
C ILE A 370 2.38 3.38 -4.13
N ARG A 371 2.12 3.25 -2.84
CA ARG A 371 1.18 4.08 -2.10
C ARG A 371 1.85 4.66 -0.88
N ASP A 372 1.27 5.73 -0.37
CA ASP A 372 1.72 6.30 0.89
C ASP A 372 1.66 5.26 2.00
N TRP A 373 2.67 5.28 2.85
CA TRP A 373 2.83 4.31 3.90
C TRP A 373 2.00 4.69 5.13
N GLY A 374 0.98 3.86 5.45
CA GLY A 374 0.19 4.00 6.68
C GLY A 374 1.01 3.54 7.89
N VAL A 375 1.30 4.47 8.80
CA VAL A 375 2.19 4.22 9.95
C VAL A 375 1.44 4.03 11.27
N SER A 376 0.15 4.34 11.33
CA SER A 376 -0.66 4.09 12.54
C SER A 376 -0.93 2.61 12.76
N ARG A 377 -0.82 2.18 14.02
CA ARG A 377 -1.24 0.85 14.48
C ARG A 377 -2.01 1.03 15.78
N GLN A 378 -3.14 0.37 15.92
CA GLN A 378 -4.04 0.46 17.07
C GLN A 378 -3.63 -0.56 18.13
N ARG A 379 -2.37 -0.46 18.58
CA ARG A 379 -1.78 -1.37 19.56
C ARG A 379 -0.93 -0.59 20.55
N TYR A 380 -0.85 -1.10 21.76
CA TYR A 380 -0.11 -0.47 22.85
C TYR A 380 1.40 -0.59 22.67
N TRP A 381 1.92 -1.81 22.39
CA TRP A 381 3.36 -2.07 22.35
C TRP A 381 4.00 -1.62 21.03
N GLY A 382 4.25 -0.33 20.93
CA GLY A 382 4.83 0.34 19.77
C GLY A 382 5.30 1.75 20.10
N CYS A 383 6.06 2.37 19.21
CA CYS A 383 6.48 3.75 19.37
C CYS A 383 5.27 4.69 19.30
N PRO A 384 4.98 5.48 20.35
CA PRO A 384 3.88 6.42 20.32
C PRO A 384 4.08 7.50 19.24
N ILE A 385 3.04 7.78 18.47
CA ILE A 385 3.04 8.94 17.56
C ILE A 385 2.92 10.20 18.42
N PRO A 386 3.82 11.19 18.31
CA PRO A 386 3.89 12.33 19.22
C PRO A 386 2.83 13.40 18.89
N VAL A 387 1.56 13.06 19.11
CA VAL A 387 0.40 13.90 18.78
C VAL A 387 -0.60 13.94 19.94
N ILE A 388 -1.07 15.11 20.28
CA ILE A 388 -2.17 15.31 21.23
C ILE A 388 -3.46 15.55 20.44
N TYR A 389 -4.51 14.81 20.79
CA TYR A 389 -5.86 15.01 20.28
C TYR A 389 -6.71 15.71 21.31
N TYR A 390 -7.57 16.63 20.85
CA TYR A 390 -8.50 17.38 21.67
C TYR A 390 -9.93 16.91 21.46
N ASP A 391 -10.81 17.14 22.43
CA ASP A 391 -12.22 16.70 22.37
C ASP A 391 -13.03 17.34 21.24
N ASP A 392 -12.56 18.48 20.70
CA ASP A 392 -13.16 19.13 19.53
C ASP A 392 -12.75 18.49 18.19
N GLY A 393 -11.96 17.40 18.23
CA GLY A 393 -11.46 16.70 17.04
C GLY A 393 -10.21 17.31 16.42
N SER A 394 -9.70 18.43 16.95
CA SER A 394 -8.43 19.01 16.54
C SER A 394 -7.25 18.20 17.09
N TYR A 395 -6.05 18.42 16.55
CA TYR A 395 -4.84 17.79 17.04
C TYR A 395 -3.64 18.75 16.97
N ARG A 396 -2.62 18.48 17.77
CA ARG A 396 -1.33 19.16 17.75
C ARG A 396 -0.20 18.13 17.74
N VAL A 397 0.72 18.24 16.81
CA VAL A 397 2.00 17.52 16.88
C VAL A 397 2.89 18.18 17.91
N LEU A 398 3.55 17.39 18.73
CA LEU A 398 4.41 17.88 19.80
C LEU A 398 5.70 18.50 19.26
N ASP A 399 6.26 19.44 20.00
CA ASP A 399 7.59 19.96 19.75
C ASP A 399 8.67 18.96 20.21
N LYS A 400 9.85 18.99 19.58
CA LYS A 400 10.97 18.11 19.97
C LYS A 400 11.39 18.24 21.42
N SER A 401 11.16 19.41 22.05
CA SER A 401 11.43 19.65 23.47
C SER A 401 10.48 18.94 24.43
N GLU A 402 9.32 18.48 23.92
CA GLU A 402 8.30 17.74 24.68
C GLU A 402 8.48 16.22 24.59
N LEU A 403 9.50 15.75 23.84
CA LEU A 403 9.80 14.33 23.62
C LEU A 403 10.77 13.78 24.68
N PRO A 404 10.70 12.47 25.01
CA PRO A 404 9.80 11.49 24.42
C PRO A 404 8.38 11.50 25.00
N VAL A 405 7.40 11.12 24.18
CA VAL A 405 6.11 10.64 24.68
C VAL A 405 6.30 9.22 25.15
N VAL A 406 6.16 8.97 26.43
CA VAL A 406 6.43 7.66 27.03
C VAL A 406 5.14 6.85 27.08
N LEU A 407 5.24 5.53 26.80
CA LEU A 407 4.14 4.60 26.96
C LEU A 407 3.77 4.49 28.44
N PRO A 408 2.50 4.71 28.82
CA PRO A 408 2.07 4.56 30.20
C PRO A 408 2.08 3.08 30.60
N TYR A 409 2.75 2.74 31.70
CA TYR A 409 2.86 1.35 32.16
C TYR A 409 1.49 0.78 32.59
N ASP A 410 0.66 1.56 33.26
CA ASP A 410 -0.65 1.13 33.78
C ASP A 410 -1.80 1.22 32.75
N CYS A 411 -1.50 1.12 31.45
CA CYS A 411 -2.52 1.16 30.42
C CYS A 411 -3.31 -0.15 30.39
N LEU A 412 -4.65 -0.07 30.37
CA LEU A 412 -5.52 -1.23 30.16
C LEU A 412 -5.35 -1.73 28.75
N LEU A 413 -4.62 -2.83 28.58
CA LEU A 413 -4.24 -3.43 27.29
C LEU A 413 -5.44 -3.99 26.49
N TYR A 414 -6.63 -4.11 27.14
CA TYR A 414 -7.77 -4.85 26.59
C TYR A 414 -9.08 -4.11 26.85
N THR A 415 -9.43 -3.20 25.96
CA THR A 415 -10.82 -2.78 25.80
C THR A 415 -11.40 -3.49 24.59
N SER A 416 -12.61 -3.99 24.71
CA SER A 416 -13.33 -4.74 23.69
C SER A 416 -13.63 -3.94 22.41
N ASP A 417 -13.21 -2.68 22.33
CA ASP A 417 -13.45 -1.78 21.20
C ASP A 417 -12.25 -0.85 20.96
N ALA A 418 -11.16 -1.44 20.47
CA ALA A 418 -9.90 -0.71 20.19
C ALA A 418 -10.01 0.29 19.00
N ALA A 419 -11.14 0.33 18.30
CA ALA A 419 -11.34 1.25 17.18
C ALA A 419 -11.87 2.63 17.65
N ASP A 420 -12.64 2.67 18.76
CA ASP A 420 -13.29 3.89 19.24
C ASP A 420 -12.71 4.41 20.57
N ASP A 421 -12.06 3.56 21.38
CA ASP A 421 -11.50 3.92 22.67
C ASP A 421 -10.14 3.28 22.89
N THR A 422 -9.08 3.95 22.52
CA THR A 422 -7.78 3.77 23.18
C THR A 422 -7.65 4.82 24.27
N PRO A 423 -8.07 4.54 25.49
CA PRO A 423 -7.89 5.48 26.58
C PRO A 423 -6.54 5.27 27.25
N CYS A 424 -5.46 5.67 26.60
CA CYS A 424 -4.31 6.08 27.36
C CYS A 424 -4.53 7.57 27.67
N VAL A 425 -5.15 7.86 28.82
CA VAL A 425 -5.37 9.21 29.31
C VAL A 425 -4.25 9.49 30.29
N ASP A 426 -3.50 10.58 30.09
CA ASP A 426 -2.67 11.11 31.17
C ASP A 426 -3.57 11.64 32.31
N LEU A 427 -3.00 11.79 33.51
CA LEU A 427 -3.72 12.30 34.71
C LEU A 427 -4.30 13.72 34.51
N GLY A 428 -4.18 14.32 33.34
CA GLY A 428 -4.71 15.61 32.93
C GLY A 428 -5.87 15.57 31.95
N GLY A 429 -6.40 14.38 31.59
CA GLY A 429 -7.54 14.23 30.67
C GLY A 429 -7.21 14.39 29.20
N ARG A 430 -5.96 14.20 28.79
CA ARG A 430 -5.52 14.24 27.40
C ARG A 430 -5.33 12.83 26.84
N ARG A 431 -5.91 12.53 25.67
CA ARG A 431 -5.64 11.26 24.97
C ARG A 431 -4.26 11.30 24.34
N ILE A 432 -3.42 10.31 24.64
CA ILE A 432 -2.17 10.02 23.96
C ILE A 432 -2.42 8.76 23.13
N ILE A 433 -2.29 8.86 21.84
CA ILE A 433 -2.45 7.72 20.88
C ILE A 433 -1.10 7.40 20.27
#